data_8b1887ed39764ed041e272822d767c55
#
_entry.id   8b1887ed39764ed041e272822d767c55
#
_cell.length_a   1.000
_cell.length_b   1.000
_cell.length_c   1.000
_cell.angle_alpha   90.00
_cell.angle_beta   90.00
_cell.angle_gamma   90.00
#
_symmetry.space_group_name_H-M   'P 1'
#
loop_
_entity.id
_entity.type
_entity.pdbx_description
1 polymer ?
#
loop_
_entity_poly.entity_id
_entity_poly.type
_entity_poly.pdbx_seq_one_letter_code
_entity_poly.pdbx_strand_id
1 'polypeptide(L)' 'MHAKQGDQIVIDTTTLDALRRHGEVIEVMGQGEREHYRIRWQDGHESVYFPGPDARVVSAG' A
#
# COMPACT_ATOMS: atom_id res chain seq x y z
N MET A 1 1.35 4.33 -9.20
CA MET A 1 0.21 3.77 -8.44
C MET A 1 -0.64 4.92 -7.92
N HIS A 2 -1.93 4.76 -7.94
CA HIS A 2 -2.84 5.74 -7.37
C HIS A 2 -3.87 5.00 -6.55
N ALA A 3 -4.05 5.42 -5.30
CA ALA A 3 -5.01 4.82 -4.39
C ALA A 3 -5.71 5.91 -3.60
N LYS A 4 -6.82 5.57 -3.01
CA LYS A 4 -7.58 6.48 -2.16
C LYS A 4 -7.86 5.82 -0.83
N GLN A 5 -8.27 6.63 0.13
CA GLN A 5 -8.61 6.13 1.46
C GLN A 5 -9.65 5.01 1.35
N GLY A 6 -9.38 3.90 2.01
CA GLY A 6 -10.24 2.72 1.98
C GLY A 6 -9.83 1.66 0.99
N ASP A 7 -8.99 2.01 0.02
CA ASP A 7 -8.48 1.01 -0.92
C ASP A 7 -7.50 0.07 -0.23
N GLN A 8 -7.37 -1.12 -0.77
CA GLN A 8 -6.40 -2.08 -0.28
C GLN A 8 -5.19 -2.13 -1.19
N ILE A 9 -4.04 -2.36 -0.59
CA ILE A 9 -2.79 -2.52 -1.31
C ILE A 9 -2.26 -3.91 -1.06
N VAL A 10 -1.79 -4.54 -2.15
CA VAL A 10 -1.10 -5.82 -2.09
C VAL A 10 0.31 -5.61 -2.62
N ILE A 11 1.29 -5.99 -1.83
CA ILE A 11 2.68 -5.94 -2.24
C ILE A 11 3.14 -7.36 -2.50
N ASP A 12 3.52 -7.60 -3.74
CA ASP A 12 3.98 -8.89 -4.22
C ASP A 12 5.49 -8.80 -4.43
N THR A 13 6.26 -9.34 -3.52
CA THR A 13 7.69 -9.32 -3.68
C THR A 13 8.18 -10.66 -4.22
N THR A 14 9.32 -10.66 -4.89
CA THR A 14 9.85 -11.85 -5.53
C THR A 14 11.03 -12.45 -4.79
N THR A 15 11.31 -12.02 -3.58
CA THR A 15 12.42 -12.56 -2.79
C THR A 15 12.00 -13.85 -2.11
N LEU A 16 12.97 -14.66 -1.75
CA LEU A 16 12.73 -15.98 -1.15
C LEU A 16 11.96 -15.92 0.16
N ASP A 17 12.13 -14.85 0.90
CA ASP A 17 11.42 -14.65 2.16
C ASP A 17 10.18 -13.80 1.99
N ALA A 18 9.75 -13.61 0.77
CA ALA A 18 8.71 -12.68 0.45
C ALA A 18 7.36 -13.22 0.82
N LEU A 19 6.78 -12.63 1.81
CA LEU A 19 5.38 -12.83 2.09
C LEU A 19 4.61 -11.71 1.41
N ARG A 20 3.55 -12.09 0.73
CA ARG A 20 2.64 -11.10 0.18
C ARG A 20 2.09 -10.27 1.32
N ARG A 21 2.23 -8.96 1.23
CA ARG A 21 1.75 -8.07 2.27
C ARG A 21 0.46 -7.40 1.81
N HIS A 22 -0.47 -7.34 2.73
CA HIS A 22 -1.76 -6.69 2.49
C HIS A 22 -1.91 -5.54 3.45
N GLY A 23 -2.44 -4.43 2.97
CA GLY A 23 -2.73 -3.30 3.83
C GLY A 23 -3.90 -2.49 3.33
N GLU A 24 -4.40 -1.63 4.18
CA GLU A 24 -5.48 -0.71 3.84
C GLU A 24 -4.94 0.70 3.86
N VAL A 25 -5.27 1.47 2.84
CA VAL A 25 -4.91 2.90 2.79
C VAL A 25 -5.81 3.64 3.77
N ILE A 26 -5.20 4.19 4.81
CA ILE A 26 -5.96 4.96 5.81
C ILE A 26 -5.77 6.46 5.62
N GLU A 27 -4.76 6.88 4.87
CA GLU A 27 -4.53 8.28 4.58
C GLU A 27 -3.71 8.40 3.28
N VAL A 28 -4.06 9.38 2.46
CA VAL A 28 -3.32 9.70 1.24
C VAL A 28 -2.59 11.01 1.48
N MET A 29 -1.29 11.03 1.21
CA MET A 29 -0.43 12.19 1.43
C MET A 29 0.34 12.51 0.17
N GLY A 30 0.67 13.78 -0.02
CA GLY A 30 1.41 14.24 -1.18
C GLY A 30 0.53 14.31 -2.42
N GLN A 31 1.14 14.64 -3.56
CA GLN A 31 0.44 14.78 -4.83
C GLN A 31 1.32 14.30 -5.96
N GLY A 32 0.69 13.75 -7.00
CA GLY A 32 1.38 13.34 -8.20
C GLY A 32 2.46 12.31 -7.92
N GLU A 33 3.66 12.60 -8.35
CA GLU A 33 4.79 11.68 -8.18
C GLU A 33 5.25 11.54 -6.74
N ARG A 34 4.80 12.44 -5.87
CA ARG A 34 5.15 12.41 -4.46
C ARG A 34 4.07 11.79 -3.61
N GLU A 35 3.05 11.26 -4.23
CA GLU A 35 1.94 10.64 -3.51
C GLU A 35 2.45 9.43 -2.73
N HIS A 36 2.10 9.39 -1.47
CA HIS A 36 2.45 8.29 -0.59
C HIS A 36 1.30 8.08 0.37
N TYR A 37 1.35 6.99 1.13
CA TYR A 37 0.18 6.55 1.85
C TYR A 37 0.55 6.11 3.25
N ARG A 38 -0.36 6.36 4.20
CA ARG A 38 -0.30 5.67 5.47
C ARG A 38 -1.11 4.39 5.32
N ILE A 39 -0.46 3.28 5.61
CA ILE A 39 -1.04 1.96 5.40
C ILE A 39 -1.17 1.28 6.76
N ARG A 40 -2.32 0.68 7.00
CA ARG A 40 -2.49 -0.26 8.11
C ARG A 40 -2.33 -1.65 7.53
N TRP A 41 -1.27 -2.32 7.94
CA TRP A 41 -0.95 -3.66 7.45
C TRP A 41 -1.80 -4.71 8.16
N GLN A 42 -1.84 -5.91 7.58
CA GLN A 42 -2.68 -6.99 8.09
C GLN A 42 -2.36 -7.41 9.53
N ASP A 43 -1.16 -7.12 9.99
CA ASP A 43 -0.75 -7.42 11.36
C ASP A 43 -1.12 -6.31 12.35
N GLY A 44 -1.80 -5.27 11.88
CA GLY A 44 -2.21 -4.14 12.70
C GLY A 44 -1.23 -3.00 12.80
N HIS A 45 -0.04 -3.14 12.27
CA HIS A 45 0.94 -2.05 12.25
C HIS A 45 0.56 -1.02 11.19
N GLU A 46 0.90 0.23 11.47
CA GLU A 46 0.73 1.33 10.52
C GLU A 46 2.09 1.90 10.17
N SER A 47 2.28 2.20 8.91
CA SER A 47 3.49 2.87 8.47
C SER A 47 3.24 3.68 7.21
N VAL A 48 4.15 4.59 6.91
CA VAL A 48 4.11 5.35 5.68
C VAL A 48 4.77 4.51 4.59
N TYR A 49 4.11 4.44 3.44
CA TYR A 49 4.57 3.63 2.34
C TYR A 49 4.69 4.49 1.08
N PHE A 50 5.85 4.44 0.44
CA PHE A 50 6.08 5.06 -0.85
C PHE A 50 5.98 3.96 -1.91
N PRO A 51 4.98 4.04 -2.80
CA PRO A 51 4.71 2.94 -3.72
C PRO A 51 5.89 2.65 -4.64
N GLY A 52 6.14 1.35 -4.82
CA GLY A 52 7.12 0.86 -5.76
C GLY A 52 6.44 0.00 -6.82
N PRO A 53 7.23 -0.60 -7.71
CA PRO A 53 6.67 -1.38 -8.82
C PRO A 53 5.97 -2.67 -8.40
N ASP A 54 6.22 -3.11 -7.18
CA ASP A 54 5.62 -4.36 -6.68
C ASP A 54 4.26 -4.17 -6.04
N ALA A 55 3.79 -2.94 -5.94
CA ALA A 55 2.54 -2.65 -5.26
C ALA A 55 1.37 -2.62 -6.25
N ARG A 56 0.25 -3.18 -5.83
CA ARG A 56 -1.00 -3.14 -6.60
C ARG A 56 -2.11 -2.64 -5.71
N VAL A 57 -3.01 -1.88 -6.31
CA VAL A 57 -4.20 -1.38 -5.63
C VAL A 57 -5.37 -2.30 -5.95
N VAL A 58 -6.06 -2.74 -4.89
CA VAL A 58 -7.30 -3.48 -5.03
C VAL A 58 -8.39 -2.59 -4.48
N SER A 59 -9.34 -2.26 -5.34
CA SER A 59 -10.42 -1.37 -4.96
C SER A 59 -11.27 -2.01 -3.87
N ALA A 60 -11.68 -1.20 -2.90
CA ALA A 60 -12.49 -1.69 -1.78
C ALA A 60 -13.96 -1.87 -2.16
N GLY A 61 -14.36 -1.33 -3.27
CA GLY A 61 -15.77 -1.33 -3.66
C GLY A 61 -16.20 -2.48 -4.52
#